data_fc6bc64d245368ac22cf9db831c59988
#
_entry.id   fc6bc64d245368ac22cf9db831c59988
#
_cell.length_a   1.000
_cell.length_b   1.000
_cell.length_c   1.000
_cell.angle_alpha   90.00
_cell.angle_beta   90.00
_cell.angle_gamma   90.00
#
_symmetry.space_group_name_H-M   'P 1'
#
loop_
_entity.id
_entity.type
_entity.pdbx_description
1 polymer ?
#
loop_
_entity_poly.entity_id
_entity_poly.type
_entity_poly.pdbx_seq_one_letter_code
_entity_poly.pdbx_strand_id
1 'polypeptide(L)'
;MGKELYEQHALAKRLFDEANEILGFRITDIMFSGTDEDLKQTKVTQPAIFLHSVVHALCMGDEFQPDMVAGHSLGEFSALVANKVLSFQDGLRLVKTRAFAMQKACELRPSTMAAILNLEDAVV
;
A
#
# COMPACT_ATOMS: atom_id res chain seq x y z
N MET A 1 -6.35 0.99 10.27
CA MET A 1 -4.94 1.22 9.87
C MET A 1 -4.81 2.69 9.43
N GLY A 2 -3.86 3.45 9.98
CA GLY A 2 -3.59 4.84 9.59
C GLY A 2 -4.53 5.93 10.13
N LYS A 3 -5.52 5.61 10.95
CA LYS A 3 -6.49 6.57 11.48
C LYS A 3 -5.84 7.65 12.34
N GLU A 4 -4.94 7.27 13.23
CA GLU A 4 -4.20 8.24 14.07
C GLU A 4 -3.39 9.23 13.23
N LEU A 5 -2.69 8.76 12.19
CA LEU A 5 -1.96 9.63 11.27
C LEU A 5 -2.90 10.64 10.60
N TYR A 6 -4.06 10.18 10.16
CA TYR A 6 -5.08 11.04 9.54
C TYR A 6 -5.59 12.12 10.49
N GLU A 7 -5.80 11.78 11.75
CA GLU A 7 -6.33 12.71 12.77
C GLU A 7 -5.27 13.70 13.28
N GLN A 8 -4.00 13.28 13.35
CA GLN A 8 -2.94 14.08 13.97
C GLN A 8 -2.12 14.92 13.00
N HIS A 9 -2.07 14.56 11.70
CA HIS A 9 -1.23 15.23 10.72
C HIS A 9 -2.03 15.79 9.55
N ALA A 10 -2.01 17.11 9.36
CA ALA A 10 -2.69 17.77 8.24
C ALA A 10 -2.21 17.25 6.87
N LEU A 11 -0.91 16.92 6.74
CA LEU A 11 -0.36 16.30 5.53
C LEU A 11 -0.98 14.92 5.29
N ALA A 12 -1.05 14.08 6.32
CA ALA A 12 -1.65 12.75 6.20
C ALA A 12 -3.12 12.85 5.76
N LYS A 13 -3.89 13.72 6.40
CA LYS A 13 -5.29 13.95 6.03
C LYS A 13 -5.42 14.28 4.54
N ARG A 14 -4.65 15.23 4.04
CA ARG A 14 -4.65 15.62 2.63
C ARG A 14 -4.31 14.45 1.71
N LEU A 15 -3.27 13.66 2.03
CA LEU A 15 -2.84 12.54 1.20
C LEU A 15 -3.86 11.39 1.19
N PHE A 16 -4.50 11.10 2.32
CA PHE A 16 -5.56 10.10 2.39
C PHE A 16 -6.82 10.55 1.63
N ASP A 17 -7.19 11.83 1.72
CA ASP A 17 -8.32 12.37 0.97
C ASP A 17 -8.05 12.33 -0.54
N GLU A 18 -6.86 12.73 -0.98
CA GLU A 18 -6.40 12.62 -2.37
C GLU A 18 -6.36 11.15 -2.85
N ALA A 19 -5.99 10.23 -1.99
CA ALA A 19 -5.98 8.80 -2.31
C ALA A 19 -7.39 8.27 -2.60
N ASN A 20 -8.42 8.71 -1.87
CA ASN A 20 -9.81 8.36 -2.19
C ASN A 20 -10.19 8.78 -3.60
N GLU A 21 -9.77 9.96 -4.03
CA GLU A 21 -10.03 10.48 -5.38
C GLU A 21 -9.30 9.67 -6.46
N ILE A 22 -8.00 9.42 -6.28
CA ILE A 22 -7.18 8.63 -7.21
C ILE A 22 -7.72 7.21 -7.36
N LEU A 23 -8.09 6.56 -6.27
CA LEU A 23 -8.59 5.20 -6.27
C LEU A 23 -10.00 5.11 -6.84
N GLY A 24 -10.82 6.15 -6.68
CA GLY A 24 -12.22 6.19 -7.09
C GLY A 24 -13.16 5.48 -6.11
N PHE A 25 -12.68 5.20 -4.90
CA PHE A 25 -13.48 4.69 -3.79
C PHE A 25 -12.88 5.15 -2.45
N ARG A 26 -13.69 5.12 -1.39
CA ARG A 26 -13.28 5.59 -0.06
C ARG A 26 -12.47 4.52 0.67
N ILE A 27 -11.18 4.43 0.33
CA ILE A 27 -10.26 3.50 1.00
C ILE A 27 -10.10 3.83 2.49
N THR A 28 -10.23 5.10 2.84
CA THR A 28 -10.16 5.56 4.24
C THR A 28 -11.23 4.91 5.11
N ASP A 29 -12.46 4.72 4.60
CA ASP A 29 -13.54 4.10 5.36
C ASP A 29 -13.20 2.63 5.66
N ILE A 30 -12.61 1.93 4.69
CA ILE A 30 -12.16 0.54 4.86
C ILE A 30 -10.96 0.47 5.81
N MET A 31 -9.96 1.34 5.64
CA MET A 31 -8.76 1.34 6.47
C MET A 31 -9.05 1.69 7.94
N PHE A 32 -10.02 2.56 8.21
CA PHE A 32 -10.29 3.07 9.56
C PHE A 32 -11.37 2.28 10.30
N SER A 33 -12.32 1.70 9.59
CA SER A 33 -13.52 1.09 10.17
C SER A 33 -14.00 -0.19 9.46
N GLY A 34 -13.32 -0.63 8.39
CA GLY A 34 -13.67 -1.85 7.66
C GLY A 34 -13.30 -3.13 8.41
N THR A 35 -13.81 -4.24 7.91
CA THR A 35 -13.52 -5.58 8.44
C THR A 35 -12.19 -6.13 7.90
N ASP A 36 -11.71 -7.21 8.51
CA ASP A 36 -10.54 -7.93 8.01
C ASP A 36 -10.79 -8.50 6.61
N GLU A 37 -12.02 -8.92 6.30
CA GLU A 37 -12.43 -9.39 4.99
C GLU A 37 -12.34 -8.29 3.93
N ASP A 38 -12.77 -7.07 4.25
CA ASP A 38 -12.65 -5.93 3.35
C ASP A 38 -11.19 -5.63 3.03
N LEU A 39 -10.32 -5.69 4.03
CA LEU A 39 -8.88 -5.45 3.89
C LEU A 39 -8.14 -6.57 3.14
N LYS A 40 -8.65 -7.80 3.13
CA LYS A 40 -8.03 -8.96 2.43
C LYS A 40 -8.20 -8.92 0.91
N GLN A 41 -9.13 -8.14 0.40
CA GLN A 41 -9.30 -8.01 -1.05
C GLN A 41 -8.06 -7.39 -1.68
N THR A 42 -7.43 -8.07 -2.65
CA THR A 42 -6.16 -7.63 -3.27
C THR A 42 -6.21 -6.18 -3.75
N LYS A 43 -7.34 -5.76 -4.34
CA LYS A 43 -7.58 -4.38 -4.80
C LYS A 43 -7.59 -3.34 -3.67
N VAL A 44 -7.78 -3.78 -2.43
CA VAL A 44 -7.80 -2.93 -1.22
C VAL A 44 -6.50 -3.07 -0.44
N THR A 45 -6.03 -4.29 -0.20
CA THR A 45 -4.84 -4.58 0.61
C THR A 45 -3.62 -3.80 0.12
N GLN A 46 -3.36 -3.85 -1.18
CA GLN A 46 -2.15 -3.23 -1.73
C GLN A 46 -2.16 -1.70 -1.58
N PRO A 47 -3.21 -0.98 -2.03
CA PRO A 47 -3.28 0.46 -1.80
C PRO A 47 -3.27 0.84 -0.32
N ALA A 48 -3.93 0.07 0.56
CA ALA A 48 -3.96 0.37 2.00
C ALA A 48 -2.58 0.28 2.64
N ILE A 49 -1.80 -0.76 2.32
CA ILE A 49 -0.41 -0.91 2.82
C ILE A 49 0.48 0.18 2.25
N PHE A 50 0.38 0.46 0.94
CA PHE A 50 1.12 1.55 0.31
C PHE A 50 0.85 2.89 0.99
N LEU A 51 -0.42 3.24 1.16
CA LEU A 51 -0.83 4.50 1.82
C LEU A 51 -0.28 4.60 3.22
N HIS A 52 -0.46 3.55 4.03
CA HIS A 52 0.05 3.54 5.41
C HIS A 52 1.56 3.78 5.46
N SER A 53 2.33 3.05 4.65
CA SER A 53 3.78 3.12 4.64
C SER A 53 4.30 4.47 4.14
N VAL A 54 3.77 4.93 3.00
CA VAL A 54 4.25 6.16 2.35
C VAL A 54 3.83 7.40 3.13
N VAL A 55 2.56 7.46 3.57
CA VAL A 55 2.08 8.61 4.36
C VAL A 55 2.84 8.71 5.67
N HIS A 56 3.12 7.57 6.33
CA HIS A 56 3.94 7.57 7.54
C HIS A 56 5.33 8.16 7.28
N ALA A 57 6.04 7.65 6.28
CA ALA A 57 7.37 8.15 5.91
C ALA A 57 7.35 9.66 5.57
N LEU A 58 6.36 10.12 4.81
CA LEU A 58 6.22 11.53 4.46
C LEU A 58 5.89 12.43 5.67
N CYS A 59 5.15 11.91 6.65
CA CYS A 59 4.85 12.64 7.88
C CYS A 59 6.04 12.75 8.84
N MET A 60 7.04 11.88 8.73
CA MET A 60 8.29 12.01 9.48
C MET A 60 9.13 13.20 9.02
N GLY A 61 8.91 13.74 7.81
CA GLY A 61 9.61 14.90 7.30
C GLY A 61 11.13 14.72 7.34
N ASP A 62 11.84 15.68 7.97
CA ASP A 62 13.31 15.67 8.06
C ASP A 62 13.88 14.56 8.95
N GLU A 63 13.06 13.87 9.73
CA GLU A 63 13.49 12.70 10.51
C GLU A 63 13.66 11.45 9.63
N PHE A 64 13.02 11.43 8.46
CA PHE A 64 13.15 10.34 7.50
C PHE A 64 14.39 10.51 6.62
N GLN A 65 15.53 10.02 7.09
CA GLN A 65 16.83 10.10 6.42
C GLN A 65 17.46 8.70 6.24
N PRO A 66 16.87 7.82 5.44
CA PRO A 66 17.43 6.49 5.21
C PRO A 66 18.65 6.58 4.27
N ASP A 67 19.72 5.85 4.56
CA ASP A 67 20.84 5.65 3.65
C ASP A 67 20.45 4.82 2.44
N MET A 68 19.52 3.87 2.62
CA MET A 68 18.97 3.01 1.57
C MET A 68 17.51 2.70 1.87
N VAL A 69 16.76 2.43 0.80
CA VAL A 69 15.38 1.95 0.90
C VAL A 69 15.21 0.69 0.06
N ALA A 70 14.45 -0.26 0.56
CA ALA A 70 14.10 -1.48 -0.16
C ALA A 70 12.64 -1.83 0.12
N GLY A 71 12.05 -2.64 -0.76
CA GLY A 71 10.68 -3.08 -0.59
C GLY A 71 10.47 -4.46 -1.19
N HIS A 72 9.70 -5.30 -0.52
CA HIS A 72 9.28 -6.60 -1.00
C HIS A 72 7.93 -6.49 -1.71
N SER A 73 7.84 -6.99 -2.95
CA SER A 73 6.60 -7.02 -3.74
C SER A 73 5.97 -5.63 -3.87
N LEU A 74 4.84 -5.36 -3.24
CA LEU A 74 4.21 -4.04 -3.17
C LEU A 74 5.14 -2.97 -2.57
N GLY A 75 5.96 -3.34 -1.60
CA GLY A 75 6.88 -2.45 -0.91
C GLY A 75 7.90 -1.77 -1.82
N GLU A 76 8.19 -2.32 -3.01
CA GLU A 76 9.03 -1.66 -4.02
C GLU A 76 8.46 -0.31 -4.43
N PHE A 77 7.14 -0.21 -4.64
CA PHE A 77 6.49 1.06 -4.97
C PHE A 77 6.57 2.07 -3.80
N SER A 78 6.43 1.59 -2.58
CA SER A 78 6.61 2.43 -1.39
C SER A 78 8.06 2.95 -1.29
N ALA A 79 9.04 2.09 -1.55
CA ALA A 79 10.46 2.47 -1.56
C ALA A 79 10.76 3.51 -2.66
N LEU A 80 10.19 3.34 -3.87
CA LEU A 80 10.36 4.29 -4.97
C LEU A 80 9.77 5.67 -4.68
N VAL A 81 8.69 5.74 -3.92
CA VAL A 81 8.15 7.03 -3.47
C VAL A 81 8.98 7.59 -2.32
N ALA A 82 9.40 6.76 -1.37
CA ALA A 82 10.21 7.17 -0.23
C ALA A 82 11.56 7.78 -0.66
N ASN A 83 12.19 7.24 -1.71
CA ASN A 83 13.44 7.79 -2.28
C ASN A 83 13.21 8.86 -3.37
N LYS A 84 11.97 9.34 -3.54
CA LYS A 84 11.56 10.42 -4.46
C LYS A 84 11.75 10.12 -5.96
N VAL A 85 11.89 8.86 -6.36
CA VAL A 85 11.89 8.44 -7.78
C VAL A 85 10.49 8.54 -8.38
N LEU A 86 9.46 8.23 -7.59
CA LEU A 86 8.05 8.41 -7.97
C LEU A 86 7.40 9.48 -7.10
N SER A 87 6.45 10.21 -7.69
CA SER A 87 5.51 11.01 -6.90
C SER A 87 4.55 10.09 -6.12
N PHE A 88 3.98 10.59 -5.03
CA PHE A 88 2.92 9.88 -4.30
C PHE A 88 1.78 9.46 -5.21
N GLN A 89 1.34 10.39 -6.07
CA GLN A 89 0.21 10.19 -6.99
C GLN A 89 0.51 9.08 -8.02
N ASP A 90 1.69 9.11 -8.61
CA ASP A 90 2.06 8.11 -9.62
C ASP A 90 2.30 6.74 -8.99
N GLY A 91 2.95 6.69 -7.83
CA GLY A 91 3.09 5.47 -7.04
C GLY A 91 1.73 4.84 -6.73
N LEU A 92 0.77 5.63 -6.27
CA LEU A 92 -0.57 5.14 -5.97
C LEU A 92 -1.34 4.68 -7.22
N ARG A 93 -1.22 5.38 -8.36
CA ARG A 93 -1.83 4.95 -9.63
C ARG A 93 -1.27 3.62 -10.10
N LEU A 94 0.05 3.44 -10.01
CA LEU A 94 0.71 2.17 -10.35
C LEU A 94 0.25 1.03 -9.43
N VAL A 95 0.20 1.27 -8.12
CA VAL A 95 -0.29 0.29 -7.14
C VAL A 95 -1.75 -0.07 -7.41
N LYS A 96 -2.62 0.91 -7.72
CA LYS A 96 -4.00 0.67 -8.14
C LYS A 96 -4.03 -0.27 -9.34
N THR A 97 -3.32 0.06 -10.41
CA THR A 97 -3.29 -0.73 -11.65
C THR A 97 -2.82 -2.16 -11.38
N ARG A 98 -1.75 -2.32 -10.60
CA ARG A 98 -1.23 -3.62 -10.18
C ARG A 98 -2.26 -4.43 -9.39
N ALA A 99 -2.89 -3.82 -8.39
CA ALA A 99 -3.86 -4.47 -7.53
C ALA A 99 -5.07 -4.99 -8.31
N PHE A 100 -5.59 -4.19 -9.22
CA PHE A 100 -6.71 -4.59 -10.08
C PHE A 100 -6.32 -5.68 -11.08
N ALA A 101 -5.11 -5.61 -11.66
CA ALA A 101 -4.62 -6.65 -12.58
C ALA A 101 -4.45 -7.99 -11.87
N MET A 102 -3.89 -7.99 -10.66
CA MET A 102 -3.74 -9.20 -9.84
C MET A 102 -5.10 -9.77 -9.41
N GLN A 103 -6.03 -8.93 -8.99
CA GLN A 103 -7.38 -9.34 -8.66
C GLN A 103 -8.05 -10.03 -9.85
N LYS A 104 -8.00 -9.41 -11.02
CA LYS A 104 -8.55 -9.98 -12.26
C LYS A 104 -7.89 -11.31 -12.64
N ALA A 105 -6.59 -11.43 -12.47
CA ALA A 105 -5.87 -12.68 -12.75
C ALA A 105 -6.36 -13.82 -11.85
N CYS A 106 -6.58 -13.56 -10.55
CA CYS A 106 -7.13 -14.55 -9.60
C CYS A 106 -8.57 -14.94 -9.93
N GLU A 107 -9.38 -14.02 -10.46
CA GLU A 107 -10.76 -14.29 -10.88
C GLU A 107 -10.84 -15.13 -12.17
N LEU A 108 -9.89 -14.93 -13.10
CA LEU A 108 -9.83 -15.67 -14.36
C LEU A 108 -9.38 -17.13 -14.17
N ARG A 109 -8.52 -17.39 -13.21
CA ARG A 109 -8.05 -18.74 -12.85
C ARG A 109 -8.00 -18.87 -11.34
N PRO A 110 -8.89 -19.70 -10.74
CA PRO A 110 -8.80 -19.99 -9.31
C PRO A 110 -7.40 -20.46 -8.95
N SER A 111 -6.72 -19.68 -8.14
CA SER A 111 -5.32 -19.90 -7.75
C SER A 111 -5.10 -19.32 -6.37
N THR A 112 -4.03 -19.76 -5.73
CA THR A 112 -3.60 -19.21 -4.44
C THR A 112 -2.10 -19.00 -4.44
N MET A 113 -1.63 -18.20 -3.51
CA MET A 113 -0.21 -18.01 -3.21
C MET A 113 0.03 -18.32 -1.73
N ALA A 114 1.18 -18.90 -1.44
CA ALA A 114 1.63 -19.13 -0.07
C ALA A 114 3.05 -18.63 0.09
N ALA A 115 3.35 -18.02 1.22
CA ALA A 115 4.72 -17.75 1.64
C ALA A 115 5.24 -18.95 2.40
N ILE A 116 6.29 -19.57 1.88
CA ILE A 116 6.98 -20.68 2.54
C ILE A 116 8.04 -20.08 3.44
N LEU A 117 7.98 -20.37 4.74
CA LEU A 117 8.91 -19.84 5.74
C LEU A 117 9.69 -20.99 6.38
N ASN A 118 11.00 -20.80 6.53
CA ASN A 118 11.91 -21.73 7.22
C ASN A 118 11.96 -23.15 6.66
N LEU A 119 11.77 -23.31 5.35
CA LEU A 119 12.03 -24.57 4.65
C LEU A 119 13.22 -24.38 3.71
N GLU A 120 14.02 -25.45 3.57
CA GLU A 120 15.08 -25.51 2.55
C GLU A 120 14.44 -25.55 1.15
N ASP A 121 15.06 -24.88 0.17
CA ASP A 121 14.53 -24.77 -1.20
C ASP A 121 14.25 -26.14 -1.84
N ALA A 122 15.05 -27.16 -1.49
CA ALA A 122 14.89 -28.52 -1.99
C ALA A 122 13.64 -29.25 -1.44
N VAL A 123 12.98 -28.69 -0.44
CA VAL A 123 11.77 -29.25 0.18
C VAL A 123 10.49 -28.61 -0.39
N VAL A 124 10.61 -27.45 -1.04
CA VAL A 124 9.51 -26.71 -1.66
C VAL A 124 9.29 -27.19 -3.08
#